data_8a424e5ba7fa397b5452469cf24e531c
#
_entry.id   8a424e5ba7fa397b5452469cf24e531c
#
_cell.length_a   1.000
_cell.length_b   1.000
_cell.length_c   1.000
_cell.angle_alpha   90.00
_cell.angle_beta   90.00
_cell.angle_gamma   90.00
#
_symmetry.space_group_name_H-M   'P 1'
#
loop_
_entity.id
_entity.type
_entity.pdbx_description
1 polymer ?
#
loop_
_entity_poly.entity_id
_entity_poly.type
_entity_poly.pdbx_seq_one_letter_code
_entity_poly.pdbx_strand_id
1 'polypeptide(L)'
;EALANLHEVEATWVADFTDTGDFHVMHGANTVASLPIEFLHDGVPQLRLKSKWTPPQNEEFIPDNESNHSELLLQMLARPNIASKETWVRQYDHEVIAQTAVKPFVGVEKDGPGDAGVLAPIHGSTHGLVVSNGISPRYSDIDAGAMAAAAVDEAVRNAVCAGVNLDKIAGLDNFCWPDPIESKKTPDGQFKLAQLVRANRELERICRAYFVPCISGKDSMKNDYGTGENKISIPPTLLFSLFGDQPDVRYTTTSDLKPGESLYLVGESKQELGASELAFMLKENGIASGIGGNVPTLPDPEKKLQSYKSLSKAIHSGLVRTAHDCSEGGIAVAIAEMCIGGRTGAAIDVDGPGEADLWGRLWGESLGRIIVGVKQSN
;
A
#
# COMPACT_ATOMS: atom_id res chain seq x y z
N GLU A 1 -3.29 -19.25 40.23
CA GLU A 1 -4.02 -18.63 41.36
C GLU A 1 -3.12 -17.72 42.21
N ALA A 2 -1.95 -18.18 42.74
CA ALA A 2 -1.09 -17.34 43.60
C ALA A 2 -0.66 -16.02 42.93
N LEU A 3 -0.29 -16.04 41.66
CA LEU A 3 0.08 -14.85 40.93
C LEU A 3 -1.14 -13.93 40.70
N ALA A 4 -2.30 -14.49 40.40
CA ALA A 4 -3.54 -13.71 40.23
C ALA A 4 -3.94 -13.03 41.54
N ASN A 5 -3.86 -13.78 42.66
CA ASN A 5 -4.12 -13.21 43.99
C ASN A 5 -3.14 -12.10 44.36
N LEU A 6 -1.86 -12.20 43.95
CA LEU A 6 -0.86 -11.15 44.18
C LEU A 6 -1.19 -9.85 43.49
N HIS A 7 -1.87 -9.93 42.31
CA HIS A 7 -2.27 -8.78 41.51
C HIS A 7 -3.74 -8.41 41.67
N GLU A 8 -4.45 -8.99 42.63
CA GLU A 8 -5.89 -8.75 42.88
C GLU A 8 -6.76 -9.01 41.63
N VAL A 9 -6.38 -10.00 40.81
CA VAL A 9 -7.11 -10.43 39.62
C VAL A 9 -7.80 -11.74 39.88
N GLU A 10 -9.09 -11.81 39.51
CA GLU A 10 -9.84 -13.06 39.55
C GLU A 10 -9.28 -14.06 38.53
N ALA A 11 -9.02 -15.28 38.96
CA ALA A 11 -8.59 -16.37 38.09
C ALA A 11 -9.32 -17.66 38.47
N THR A 12 -10.17 -18.13 37.59
CA THR A 12 -10.99 -19.33 37.79
C THR A 12 -10.53 -20.43 36.86
N TRP A 13 -10.31 -21.63 37.42
CA TRP A 13 -10.04 -22.81 36.61
C TRP A 13 -11.34 -23.24 35.89
N VAL A 14 -11.35 -23.20 34.56
CA VAL A 14 -12.54 -23.45 33.76
C VAL A 14 -12.50 -24.71 32.91
N ALA A 15 -11.31 -25.31 32.69
CA ALA A 15 -11.18 -26.50 31.86
C ALA A 15 -9.86 -27.22 32.06
N ASP A 16 -9.88 -28.51 31.68
CA ASP A 16 -8.72 -29.36 31.53
C ASP A 16 -8.51 -29.75 30.07
N PHE A 17 -7.26 -29.89 29.66
CA PHE A 17 -6.93 -30.52 28.39
C PHE A 17 -6.89 -32.05 28.59
N THR A 18 -7.59 -32.75 27.68
CA THR A 18 -7.66 -34.21 27.70
C THR A 18 -7.22 -34.79 26.37
N ASP A 19 -6.97 -36.10 26.34
CA ASP A 19 -6.64 -36.86 25.12
C ASP A 19 -7.85 -37.62 24.55
N THR A 20 -9.08 -37.27 24.98
CA THR A 20 -10.31 -37.95 24.56
C THR A 20 -10.67 -37.72 23.12
N GLY A 21 -10.14 -36.64 22.48
CA GLY A 21 -10.52 -36.23 21.13
C GLY A 21 -11.87 -35.52 21.07
N ASP A 22 -12.48 -35.19 22.22
CA ASP A 22 -13.75 -34.49 22.30
C ASP A 22 -13.62 -33.13 22.98
N PHE A 23 -14.34 -32.14 22.44
CA PHE A 23 -14.66 -30.91 23.13
C PHE A 23 -15.94 -31.14 23.97
N HIS A 24 -15.80 -31.06 25.28
CA HIS A 24 -16.86 -31.39 26.19
C HIS A 24 -17.12 -30.24 27.17
N VAL A 25 -18.36 -29.78 27.27
CA VAL A 25 -18.79 -28.74 28.21
C VAL A 25 -19.80 -29.28 29.20
N MET A 26 -19.53 -29.05 30.48
CA MET A 26 -20.38 -29.46 31.59
C MET A 26 -20.95 -28.25 32.32
N HIS A 27 -22.18 -28.34 32.77
CA HIS A 27 -22.76 -27.45 33.77
C HIS A 27 -23.23 -28.30 34.96
N GLY A 28 -22.47 -28.28 36.03
CA GLY A 28 -22.62 -29.24 37.15
C GLY A 28 -22.40 -30.68 36.66
N ALA A 29 -23.37 -31.55 36.88
CA ALA A 29 -23.32 -32.95 36.43
C ALA A 29 -23.87 -33.16 35.01
N ASN A 30 -24.34 -32.10 34.35
CA ASN A 30 -24.99 -32.22 33.04
C ASN A 30 -24.05 -31.84 31.91
N THR A 31 -23.94 -32.68 30.87
CA THR A 31 -23.30 -32.34 29.61
C THR A 31 -24.20 -31.34 28.84
N VAL A 32 -23.66 -30.18 28.55
CA VAL A 32 -24.34 -29.12 27.77
C VAL A 32 -23.84 -29.03 26.34
N ALA A 33 -22.64 -29.50 26.06
CA ALA A 33 -22.13 -29.69 24.70
C ALA A 33 -21.10 -30.83 24.67
N SER A 34 -21.11 -31.62 23.60
CA SER A 34 -20.12 -32.65 23.32
C SER A 34 -19.94 -32.75 21.81
N LEU A 35 -18.77 -32.49 21.32
CA LEU A 35 -18.43 -32.49 19.90
C LEU A 35 -17.04 -33.10 19.67
N PRO A 36 -16.92 -34.05 18.74
CA PRO A 36 -15.59 -34.52 18.33
C PRO A 36 -14.73 -33.38 17.83
N ILE A 37 -13.46 -33.34 18.21
CA ILE A 37 -12.49 -32.34 17.74
C ILE A 37 -12.35 -32.38 16.21
N GLU A 38 -12.37 -33.59 15.64
CA GLU A 38 -12.39 -33.77 14.17
C GLU A 38 -13.55 -33.02 13.50
N PHE A 39 -14.77 -33.11 14.09
CA PHE A 39 -15.92 -32.37 13.57
C PHE A 39 -15.71 -30.84 13.68
N LEU A 40 -15.09 -30.34 14.72
CA LEU A 40 -14.80 -28.91 14.89
C LEU A 40 -13.80 -28.40 13.84
N HIS A 41 -12.83 -29.24 13.43
CA HIS A 41 -11.83 -28.89 12.43
C HIS A 41 -12.32 -29.13 11.00
N ASP A 42 -12.93 -30.30 10.73
CA ASP A 42 -13.21 -30.75 9.36
C ASP A 42 -14.71 -30.88 9.05
N GLY A 43 -15.59 -30.63 10.04
CA GLY A 43 -17.03 -30.80 9.91
C GLY A 43 -17.74 -29.70 9.11
N VAL A 44 -17.05 -28.58 8.80
CA VAL A 44 -17.62 -27.50 7.99
C VAL A 44 -17.62 -27.90 6.51
N PRO A 45 -18.80 -27.94 5.84
CA PRO A 45 -18.82 -28.26 4.41
C PRO A 45 -17.96 -27.32 3.59
N GLN A 46 -17.05 -27.87 2.79
CA GLN A 46 -16.23 -27.07 1.88
C GLN A 46 -17.08 -26.45 0.79
N LEU A 47 -17.03 -25.13 0.69
CA LEU A 47 -17.67 -24.40 -0.40
C LEU A 47 -16.89 -24.61 -1.70
N ARG A 48 -17.52 -25.14 -2.73
CA ARG A 48 -16.98 -25.31 -4.08
C ARG A 48 -17.52 -24.21 -4.97
N LEU A 49 -16.91 -23.03 -4.88
CA LEU A 49 -17.33 -21.84 -5.61
C LEU A 49 -16.76 -21.86 -7.04
N LYS A 50 -17.51 -21.28 -7.97
CA LYS A 50 -17.08 -21.08 -9.36
C LYS A 50 -16.66 -19.63 -9.53
N SER A 51 -15.52 -19.43 -10.19
CA SER A 51 -15.04 -18.11 -10.58
C SER A 51 -14.91 -18.02 -12.10
N LYS A 52 -15.26 -16.87 -12.65
CA LYS A 52 -15.13 -16.61 -14.09
C LYS A 52 -14.51 -15.23 -14.27
N TRP A 53 -13.30 -15.20 -14.81
CA TRP A 53 -12.65 -13.96 -15.20
C TRP A 53 -13.06 -13.57 -16.62
N THR A 54 -13.49 -12.34 -16.77
CA THR A 54 -13.70 -11.69 -18.07
C THR A 54 -13.01 -10.35 -17.97
N PRO A 55 -11.90 -10.11 -18.68
CA PRO A 55 -11.19 -8.83 -18.62
C PRO A 55 -12.15 -7.67 -18.95
N PRO A 56 -12.17 -6.61 -18.17
CA PRO A 56 -12.87 -5.39 -18.53
C PRO A 56 -12.35 -4.85 -19.87
N GLN A 57 -13.26 -4.37 -20.69
CA GLN A 57 -12.94 -3.73 -21.97
C GLN A 57 -12.97 -2.23 -21.75
N ASN A 58 -11.79 -1.62 -21.59
CA ASN A 58 -11.64 -0.18 -21.45
C ASN A 58 -10.86 0.35 -22.66
N GLU A 59 -11.35 1.43 -23.23
CA GLU A 59 -10.59 2.14 -24.26
C GLU A 59 -9.47 2.93 -23.61
N GLU A 60 -8.29 2.93 -24.26
CA GLU A 60 -7.21 3.81 -23.86
C GLU A 60 -7.68 5.26 -24.01
N PHE A 61 -7.44 6.06 -23.00
CA PHE A 61 -7.67 7.48 -23.15
C PHE A 61 -6.39 8.15 -23.66
N ILE A 62 -6.55 9.06 -24.60
CA ILE A 62 -5.45 9.84 -25.15
C ILE A 62 -5.68 11.28 -24.67
N PRO A 63 -4.84 11.79 -23.76
CA PRO A 63 -4.96 13.16 -23.30
C PRO A 63 -4.73 14.15 -24.45
N ASP A 64 -5.39 15.30 -24.36
CA ASP A 64 -5.19 16.38 -25.34
C ASP A 64 -3.78 16.99 -25.19
N ASN A 65 -3.03 17.03 -26.29
CA ASN A 65 -1.68 17.60 -26.29
C ASN A 65 -1.64 19.13 -26.06
N GLU A 66 -2.76 19.82 -26.16
CA GLU A 66 -2.86 21.24 -25.86
C GLU A 66 -3.16 21.54 -24.39
N SER A 67 -3.26 20.52 -23.54
CA SER A 67 -3.56 20.68 -22.13
C SER A 67 -2.48 21.49 -21.38
N ASN A 68 -2.94 22.38 -20.51
CA ASN A 68 -2.05 23.14 -19.63
C ASN A 68 -1.59 22.30 -18.44
N HIS A 69 -0.39 21.73 -18.50
CA HIS A 69 0.15 20.87 -17.44
C HIS A 69 0.27 21.58 -16.07
N SER A 70 0.46 22.90 -16.02
CA SER A 70 0.48 23.65 -14.75
C SER A 70 -0.90 23.67 -14.09
N GLU A 71 -1.94 23.87 -14.86
CA GLU A 71 -3.31 23.82 -14.36
C GLU A 71 -3.70 22.41 -13.94
N LEU A 72 -3.34 21.40 -14.73
CA LEU A 72 -3.54 19.99 -14.35
C LEU A 72 -2.84 19.64 -13.04
N LEU A 73 -1.60 20.11 -12.83
CA LEU A 73 -0.88 19.87 -11.58
C LEU A 73 -1.61 20.49 -10.38
N LEU A 74 -2.10 21.72 -10.50
CA LEU A 74 -2.86 22.36 -9.42
C LEU A 74 -4.16 21.62 -9.11
N GLN A 75 -4.88 21.18 -10.13
CA GLN A 75 -6.08 20.37 -9.97
C GLN A 75 -5.75 19.02 -9.32
N MET A 76 -4.66 18.38 -9.73
CA MET A 76 -4.20 17.10 -9.20
C MET A 76 -3.85 17.21 -7.71
N LEU A 77 -3.08 18.21 -7.31
CA LEU A 77 -2.71 18.46 -5.92
C LEU A 77 -3.91 18.75 -5.00
N ALA A 78 -5.02 19.22 -5.58
CA ALA A 78 -6.27 19.46 -4.84
C ALA A 78 -7.16 18.22 -4.71
N ARG A 79 -6.82 17.10 -5.34
CA ARG A 79 -7.65 15.88 -5.29
C ARG A 79 -7.57 15.22 -3.91
N PRO A 80 -8.69 14.65 -3.40
CA PRO A 80 -8.73 14.05 -2.07
C PRO A 80 -7.69 12.94 -1.82
N ASN A 81 -7.30 12.20 -2.87
CA ASN A 81 -6.26 11.15 -2.75
C ASN A 81 -4.85 11.72 -2.57
N ILE A 82 -4.58 12.93 -3.07
CA ILE A 82 -3.26 13.57 -3.06
C ILE A 82 -3.18 14.66 -2.01
N ALA A 83 -4.21 15.49 -1.86
CA ALA A 83 -4.24 16.61 -0.93
C ALA A 83 -3.88 16.19 0.51
N SER A 84 -3.34 17.14 1.28
CA SER A 84 -2.89 16.91 2.65
C SER A 84 -3.91 16.19 3.52
N LYS A 85 -3.46 15.20 4.26
CA LYS A 85 -4.25 14.44 5.25
C LYS A 85 -4.05 15.00 6.68
N GLU A 86 -3.51 16.21 6.81
CA GLU A 86 -3.15 16.81 8.09
C GLU A 86 -4.30 16.79 9.11
N THR A 87 -5.51 17.12 8.66
CA THR A 87 -6.71 17.11 9.52
C THR A 87 -6.98 15.74 10.15
N TRP A 88 -6.72 14.65 9.42
CA TRP A 88 -6.90 13.28 9.90
C TRP A 88 -5.76 12.83 10.80
N VAL A 89 -4.51 13.08 10.38
CA VAL A 89 -3.32 12.64 11.09
C VAL A 89 -3.17 13.33 12.44
N ARG A 90 -3.46 14.62 12.51
CA ARG A 90 -3.29 15.43 13.74
C ARG A 90 -4.45 15.34 14.72
N GLN A 91 -5.48 14.53 14.43
CA GLN A 91 -6.59 14.31 15.38
C GLN A 91 -6.20 13.48 16.61
N TYR A 92 -5.14 12.69 16.51
CA TYR A 92 -4.65 11.79 17.57
C TYR A 92 -3.22 12.12 17.97
N ASP A 93 -2.79 11.49 19.07
CA ASP A 93 -1.42 11.55 19.59
C ASP A 93 -0.47 10.76 18.68
N HIS A 94 -0.13 11.29 17.52
CA HIS A 94 0.74 10.63 16.54
C HIS A 94 2.23 10.65 16.92
N GLU A 95 2.60 11.21 18.07
CA GLU A 95 3.98 11.30 18.58
C GLU A 95 4.06 11.04 20.10
N VAL A 96 3.40 9.99 20.58
CA VAL A 96 3.15 9.77 22.02
C VAL A 96 4.41 9.71 22.87
N ILE A 97 5.43 8.96 22.47
CA ILE A 97 6.66 8.75 23.28
C ILE A 97 7.85 9.59 22.82
N ALA A 98 7.65 10.54 21.92
CA ALA A 98 8.67 11.40 21.32
C ALA A 98 9.86 10.63 20.71
N GLN A 99 9.64 9.42 20.21
CA GLN A 99 10.66 8.56 19.60
C GLN A 99 10.45 8.36 18.10
N THR A 100 9.71 9.27 17.46
CA THR A 100 9.47 9.26 16.02
C THR A 100 10.60 9.99 15.31
N ALA A 101 11.49 9.23 14.64
CA ALA A 101 12.61 9.77 13.89
C ALA A 101 12.18 10.37 12.55
N VAL A 102 11.26 9.70 11.82
CA VAL A 102 10.58 10.24 10.64
C VAL A 102 9.10 10.29 10.92
N LYS A 103 8.54 11.49 10.83
CA LYS A 103 7.15 11.81 11.16
C LYS A 103 6.24 11.62 9.95
N PRO A 104 4.91 11.55 10.13
CA PRO A 104 3.95 11.52 9.03
C PRO A 104 4.07 12.72 8.09
N PHE A 105 4.42 13.88 8.65
CA PHE A 105 4.70 15.09 7.88
C PHE A 105 6.15 15.50 8.07
N VAL A 106 6.82 15.77 6.95
CA VAL A 106 8.23 16.10 6.87
C VAL A 106 8.43 17.48 6.23
N GLY A 107 9.68 17.91 6.12
CA GLY A 107 10.03 19.17 5.49
C GLY A 107 10.15 20.35 6.45
N VAL A 108 10.41 21.51 5.86
CA VAL A 108 10.74 22.76 6.59
C VAL A 108 9.59 23.19 7.51
N GLU A 109 8.36 23.16 7.01
CA GLU A 109 7.15 23.53 7.78
C GLU A 109 6.42 22.31 8.34
N LYS A 110 6.94 21.09 8.13
CA LYS A 110 6.31 19.83 8.54
C LYS A 110 4.91 19.64 7.96
N ASP A 111 4.77 19.90 6.69
CA ASP A 111 3.53 19.79 5.92
C ASP A 111 3.70 19.03 4.60
N GLY A 112 4.94 18.62 4.26
CA GLY A 112 5.21 17.70 3.17
C GLY A 112 4.85 16.26 3.54
N PRO A 113 4.39 15.42 2.59
CA PRO A 113 4.09 14.02 2.85
C PRO A 113 5.36 13.22 3.18
N GLY A 114 5.25 12.26 4.08
CA GLY A 114 6.30 11.28 4.35
C GLY A 114 5.92 9.91 3.80
N ASP A 115 6.88 9.20 3.20
CA ASP A 115 6.65 7.87 2.62
C ASP A 115 6.45 6.80 3.69
N ALA A 116 7.15 6.90 4.81
CA ALA A 116 7.05 5.96 5.92
C ALA A 116 7.28 6.64 7.26
N GLY A 117 6.70 6.06 8.31
CA GLY A 117 7.06 6.39 9.68
C GLY A 117 8.29 5.62 10.14
N VAL A 118 9.21 6.28 10.86
CA VAL A 118 10.36 5.63 11.49
C VAL A 118 10.37 5.92 12.98
N LEU A 119 10.38 4.88 13.78
CA LEU A 119 10.39 4.98 15.23
C LEU A 119 11.67 4.36 15.81
N ALA A 120 12.20 4.97 16.89
CA ALA A 120 13.26 4.41 17.72
C ALA A 120 12.67 4.04 19.10
N PRO A 121 12.00 2.88 19.26
CA PRO A 121 11.14 2.59 20.42
C PRO A 121 11.91 2.43 21.73
N ILE A 122 13.23 2.25 21.67
CA ILE A 122 14.08 2.07 22.86
C ILE A 122 14.88 3.34 23.12
N HIS A 123 14.61 4.01 24.25
CA HIS A 123 15.35 5.21 24.65
C HIS A 123 16.85 4.99 24.72
N GLY A 124 17.61 5.87 24.10
CA GLY A 124 19.07 5.78 24.01
C GLY A 124 19.61 4.84 22.93
N SER A 125 18.74 4.13 22.22
CA SER A 125 19.10 3.34 21.04
C SER A 125 18.87 4.13 19.76
N THR A 126 19.72 3.92 18.75
CA THR A 126 19.50 4.41 17.38
C THR A 126 18.85 3.36 16.47
N HIS A 127 18.65 2.15 16.98
CA HIS A 127 17.93 1.09 16.27
C HIS A 127 16.44 1.42 16.21
N GLY A 128 15.83 1.26 15.07
CA GLY A 128 14.46 1.64 14.84
C GLY A 128 13.64 0.63 14.05
N LEU A 129 12.42 1.02 13.84
CA LEU A 129 11.41 0.31 13.05
C LEU A 129 10.85 1.25 11.99
N VAL A 130 10.79 0.79 10.74
CA VAL A 130 10.08 1.45 9.65
C VAL A 130 8.67 0.87 9.56
N VAL A 131 7.68 1.72 9.35
CA VAL A 131 6.29 1.33 9.09
C VAL A 131 5.81 2.09 7.86
N SER A 132 5.32 1.35 6.87
CA SER A 132 4.79 1.90 5.62
C SER A 132 3.54 1.15 5.17
N ASN A 133 2.87 1.67 4.18
CA ASN A 133 1.72 1.01 3.54
C ASN A 133 1.65 1.33 2.05
N GLY A 134 0.84 0.54 1.34
CA GLY A 134 0.49 0.77 -0.06
C GLY A 134 -0.96 0.39 -0.30
N ILE A 135 -1.64 1.14 -1.16
CA ILE A 135 -3.04 0.96 -1.49
C ILE A 135 -3.38 1.59 -2.84
N SER A 136 -3.90 0.82 -3.79
CA SER A 136 -4.25 1.31 -5.13
C SER A 136 -5.61 0.77 -5.60
N PRO A 137 -6.72 1.08 -4.91
CA PRO A 137 -8.02 0.42 -5.13
C PRO A 137 -8.57 0.64 -6.54
N ARG A 138 -8.28 1.76 -7.18
CA ARG A 138 -8.77 2.10 -8.52
C ARG A 138 -8.26 1.16 -9.61
N TYR A 139 -7.08 0.59 -9.43
CA TYR A 139 -6.55 -0.38 -10.40
C TYR A 139 -7.41 -1.64 -10.50
N SER A 140 -8.19 -1.96 -9.44
CA SER A 140 -9.11 -3.09 -9.45
C SER A 140 -10.26 -2.95 -10.46
N ASP A 141 -10.56 -1.74 -10.92
CA ASP A 141 -11.54 -1.51 -11.99
C ASP A 141 -11.08 -2.08 -13.33
N ILE A 142 -9.76 -2.29 -13.47
CA ILE A 142 -9.15 -2.92 -14.65
C ILE A 142 -8.67 -4.32 -14.31
N ASP A 143 -7.81 -4.47 -13.29
CA ASP A 143 -7.25 -5.75 -12.85
C ASP A 143 -6.91 -5.75 -11.36
N ALA A 144 -7.65 -6.54 -10.58
CA ALA A 144 -7.39 -6.69 -9.15
C ALA A 144 -6.04 -7.37 -8.83
N GLY A 145 -5.46 -8.11 -9.77
CA GLY A 145 -4.08 -8.61 -9.63
C GLY A 145 -3.06 -7.48 -9.71
N ALA A 146 -3.18 -6.60 -10.69
CA ALA A 146 -2.33 -5.41 -10.79
C ALA A 146 -2.48 -4.51 -9.55
N MET A 147 -3.70 -4.33 -9.04
CA MET A 147 -3.96 -3.61 -7.79
C MET A 147 -3.19 -4.21 -6.61
N ALA A 148 -3.22 -5.55 -6.46
CA ALA A 148 -2.51 -6.21 -5.36
C ALA A 148 -0.98 -6.09 -5.50
N ALA A 149 -0.45 -6.24 -6.72
CA ALA A 149 0.97 -6.04 -7.00
C ALA A 149 1.40 -4.60 -6.67
N ALA A 150 0.60 -3.61 -7.06
CA ALA A 150 0.85 -2.20 -6.78
C ALA A 150 0.88 -1.91 -5.28
N ALA A 151 -0.10 -2.41 -4.51
CA ALA A 151 -0.16 -2.20 -3.07
C ALA A 151 1.06 -2.76 -2.33
N VAL A 152 1.55 -3.95 -2.71
CA VAL A 152 2.76 -4.53 -2.10
C VAL A 152 4.01 -3.74 -2.51
N ASP A 153 4.15 -3.42 -3.79
CA ASP A 153 5.30 -2.66 -4.29
C ASP A 153 5.39 -1.27 -3.66
N GLU A 154 4.28 -0.58 -3.53
CA GLU A 154 4.20 0.75 -2.91
C GLU A 154 4.62 0.68 -1.44
N ALA A 155 4.11 -0.28 -0.65
CA ALA A 155 4.51 -0.43 0.74
C ALA A 155 6.03 -0.66 0.88
N VAL A 156 6.61 -1.52 0.04
CA VAL A 156 8.06 -1.77 0.03
C VAL A 156 8.82 -0.53 -0.43
N ARG A 157 8.37 0.15 -1.46
CA ARG A 157 8.97 1.35 -2.04
C ARG A 157 9.01 2.50 -1.03
N ASN A 158 7.90 2.72 -0.32
CA ASN A 158 7.79 3.70 0.75
C ASN A 158 8.78 3.42 1.89
N ALA A 159 8.89 2.16 2.32
CA ALA A 159 9.88 1.78 3.32
C ALA A 159 11.33 2.00 2.85
N VAL A 160 11.62 1.73 1.56
CA VAL A 160 12.93 1.97 0.94
C VAL A 160 13.28 3.45 0.96
N CYS A 161 12.30 4.34 0.68
CA CYS A 161 12.49 5.78 0.75
C CYS A 161 12.90 6.24 2.15
N ALA A 162 12.53 5.52 3.21
CA ALA A 162 12.97 5.79 4.58
C ALA A 162 14.24 5.05 5.00
N GLY A 163 14.83 4.22 4.12
CA GLY A 163 16.08 3.52 4.38
C GLY A 163 15.94 2.18 5.12
N VAL A 164 14.83 1.46 4.94
CA VAL A 164 14.61 0.15 5.56
C VAL A 164 15.69 -0.88 5.21
N ASN A 165 15.99 -1.78 6.13
CA ASN A 165 16.76 -2.99 5.87
C ASN A 165 15.85 -4.07 5.24
N LEU A 166 15.91 -4.24 3.94
CA LEU A 166 15.07 -5.18 3.19
C LEU A 166 15.33 -6.68 3.49
N ASP A 167 16.37 -7.02 4.24
CA ASP A 167 16.60 -8.40 4.65
C ASP A 167 15.84 -8.76 5.94
N LYS A 168 15.18 -7.77 6.58
CA LYS A 168 14.39 -7.93 7.80
C LYS A 168 13.10 -7.13 7.70
N ILE A 169 12.18 -7.60 6.89
CA ILE A 169 10.86 -7.00 6.66
C ILE A 169 9.77 -8.04 6.85
N ALA A 170 8.57 -7.58 7.19
CA ALA A 170 7.38 -8.40 7.28
C ALA A 170 6.16 -7.59 6.84
N GLY A 171 5.16 -8.26 6.32
CA GLY A 171 3.95 -7.63 5.79
C GLY A 171 2.68 -8.09 6.49
N LEU A 172 1.64 -7.30 6.31
CA LEU A 172 0.28 -7.57 6.73
C LEU A 172 -0.67 -7.18 5.60
N ASP A 173 -1.46 -8.12 5.13
CA ASP A 173 -2.49 -7.88 4.15
C ASP A 173 -3.82 -7.51 4.81
N ASN A 174 -4.56 -6.60 4.19
CA ASN A 174 -5.88 -6.18 4.65
C ASN A 174 -6.80 -6.08 3.43
N PHE A 175 -7.59 -7.15 3.22
CA PHE A 175 -8.58 -7.20 2.15
C PHE A 175 -9.89 -6.56 2.59
N CYS A 176 -10.44 -5.70 1.73
CA CYS A 176 -11.81 -5.22 1.77
C CYS A 176 -12.47 -5.56 0.43
N TRP A 177 -13.48 -6.45 0.47
CA TRP A 177 -14.01 -7.06 -0.75
C TRP A 177 -15.53 -7.05 -0.80
N PRO A 178 -16.15 -6.84 -1.97
CA PRO A 178 -17.59 -7.03 -2.16
C PRO A 178 -17.96 -8.50 -2.05
N ASP A 179 -19.24 -8.82 -2.00
CA ASP A 179 -19.70 -10.22 -1.92
C ASP A 179 -19.23 -11.02 -3.14
N PRO A 180 -18.30 -12.00 -2.99
CA PRO A 180 -17.77 -12.78 -4.08
C PRO A 180 -18.58 -14.04 -4.40
N ILE A 181 -19.72 -14.23 -3.74
CA ILE A 181 -20.56 -15.42 -3.92
C ILE A 181 -21.73 -15.10 -4.85
N GLU A 182 -21.81 -15.82 -5.98
CA GLU A 182 -22.92 -15.68 -6.91
C GLU A 182 -24.25 -16.01 -6.24
N SER A 183 -25.20 -15.11 -6.37
CA SER A 183 -26.56 -15.26 -5.86
C SER A 183 -27.51 -14.34 -6.61
N LYS A 184 -28.81 -14.42 -6.32
CA LYS A 184 -29.81 -13.46 -6.83
C LYS A 184 -29.46 -12.00 -6.43
N LYS A 185 -28.79 -11.82 -5.30
CA LYS A 185 -28.36 -10.50 -4.81
C LYS A 185 -26.98 -10.07 -5.33
N THR A 186 -26.21 -10.99 -5.88
CA THR A 186 -24.85 -10.79 -6.40
C THR A 186 -24.69 -11.60 -7.68
N PRO A 187 -25.33 -11.20 -8.79
CA PRO A 187 -25.25 -11.93 -10.06
C PRO A 187 -23.84 -11.92 -10.68
N ASP A 188 -23.01 -10.97 -10.29
CA ASP A 188 -21.59 -10.80 -10.66
C ASP A 188 -20.59 -11.48 -9.71
N GLY A 189 -21.09 -12.32 -8.79
CA GLY A 189 -20.26 -12.97 -7.77
C GLY A 189 -19.12 -13.81 -8.35
N GLN A 190 -19.32 -14.51 -9.47
CA GLN A 190 -18.24 -15.27 -10.12
C GLN A 190 -17.12 -14.38 -10.63
N PHE A 191 -17.42 -13.18 -11.12
CA PHE A 191 -16.41 -12.19 -11.54
C PHE A 191 -15.67 -11.62 -10.31
N LYS A 192 -16.39 -11.22 -9.26
CA LYS A 192 -15.82 -10.72 -8.00
C LYS A 192 -14.91 -11.76 -7.32
N LEU A 193 -15.31 -13.04 -7.38
CA LEU A 193 -14.45 -14.12 -6.91
C LEU A 193 -13.20 -14.29 -7.77
N ALA A 194 -13.33 -14.15 -9.08
CA ALA A 194 -12.17 -14.21 -9.98
C ALA A 194 -11.18 -13.07 -9.73
N GLN A 195 -11.69 -11.87 -9.45
CA GLN A 195 -10.84 -10.74 -9.02
C GLN A 195 -10.08 -11.09 -7.72
N LEU A 196 -10.75 -11.68 -6.72
CA LEU A 196 -10.13 -12.10 -5.46
C LEU A 196 -9.02 -13.14 -5.68
N VAL A 197 -9.28 -14.15 -6.50
CA VAL A 197 -8.28 -15.16 -6.86
C VAL A 197 -7.06 -14.53 -7.54
N ARG A 198 -7.28 -13.57 -8.45
CA ARG A 198 -6.20 -12.86 -9.14
C ARG A 198 -5.38 -12.03 -8.16
N ALA A 199 -6.03 -11.27 -7.28
CA ALA A 199 -5.36 -10.47 -6.26
C ALA A 199 -4.49 -11.33 -5.34
N ASN A 200 -5.01 -12.47 -4.85
CA ASN A 200 -4.24 -13.38 -4.01
C ASN A 200 -3.03 -14.00 -4.72
N ARG A 201 -3.17 -14.36 -6.00
CA ARG A 201 -2.03 -14.88 -6.78
C ARG A 201 -0.92 -13.86 -6.96
N GLU A 202 -1.28 -12.61 -7.22
CA GLU A 202 -0.28 -11.54 -7.36
C GLU A 202 0.32 -11.16 -6.00
N LEU A 203 -0.48 -11.12 -4.93
CA LEU A 203 0.03 -10.95 -3.56
C LEU A 203 1.10 -12.01 -3.24
N GLU A 204 0.79 -13.30 -3.46
CA GLU A 204 1.77 -14.37 -3.27
C GLU A 204 3.02 -14.15 -4.12
N ARG A 205 2.84 -13.88 -5.43
CA ARG A 205 3.95 -13.72 -6.37
C ARG A 205 4.92 -12.62 -5.94
N ILE A 206 4.39 -11.44 -5.59
CA ILE A 206 5.22 -10.29 -5.20
C ILE A 206 5.84 -10.49 -3.82
N CYS A 207 5.07 -10.98 -2.84
CA CYS A 207 5.60 -11.24 -1.50
C CYS A 207 6.74 -12.28 -1.53
N ARG A 208 6.63 -13.31 -2.35
CA ARG A 208 7.72 -14.29 -2.53
C ARG A 208 8.95 -13.69 -3.21
N ALA A 209 8.74 -12.90 -4.26
CA ALA A 209 9.83 -12.25 -4.98
C ALA A 209 10.58 -11.22 -4.10
N TYR A 210 9.86 -10.53 -3.24
CA TYR A 210 10.42 -9.53 -2.33
C TYR A 210 10.87 -10.10 -0.99
N PHE A 211 10.65 -11.40 -0.73
CA PHE A 211 10.93 -12.06 0.54
C PHE A 211 10.20 -11.40 1.72
N VAL A 212 8.96 -10.99 1.50
CA VAL A 212 8.09 -10.40 2.53
C VAL A 212 7.17 -11.48 3.10
N PRO A 213 7.41 -12.02 4.29
CA PRO A 213 6.46 -12.90 4.94
C PRO A 213 5.25 -12.10 5.43
N CYS A 214 4.03 -12.56 5.12
CA CYS A 214 2.82 -12.04 5.73
C CYS A 214 2.69 -12.63 7.14
N ILE A 215 2.85 -11.80 8.17
CA ILE A 215 2.82 -12.23 9.57
C ILE A 215 1.42 -12.16 10.19
N SER A 216 0.52 -11.48 9.51
CA SER A 216 -0.89 -11.37 9.86
C SER A 216 -1.69 -11.00 8.61
N GLY A 217 -2.98 -11.12 8.69
CA GLY A 217 -3.92 -10.73 7.64
C GLY A 217 -5.28 -10.38 8.22
N LYS A 218 -6.06 -9.62 7.47
CA LYS A 218 -7.45 -9.28 7.81
C LYS A 218 -8.28 -9.32 6.54
N ASP A 219 -9.34 -10.13 6.56
CA ASP A 219 -10.23 -10.33 5.43
C ASP A 219 -11.64 -9.81 5.75
N SER A 220 -12.03 -8.74 5.09
CA SER A 220 -13.39 -8.21 5.16
C SER A 220 -14.12 -8.50 3.86
N MET A 221 -15.06 -9.43 3.93
CA MET A 221 -15.85 -9.86 2.77
C MET A 221 -17.29 -9.37 2.88
N LYS A 222 -17.97 -9.29 1.72
CA LYS A 222 -19.36 -8.83 1.61
C LYS A 222 -19.58 -7.40 2.10
N ASN A 223 -18.61 -6.53 1.82
CA ASN A 223 -18.69 -5.10 2.11
C ASN A 223 -19.60 -4.42 1.06
N ASP A 224 -20.88 -4.68 1.17
CA ASP A 224 -21.92 -4.10 0.34
C ASP A 224 -22.86 -3.29 1.21
N TYR A 225 -23.33 -2.15 0.72
CA TYR A 225 -24.33 -1.32 1.34
C TYR A 225 -25.62 -1.33 0.52
N GLY A 226 -26.77 -1.39 1.19
CA GLY A 226 -28.09 -1.40 0.53
C GLY A 226 -28.45 -2.75 -0.08
N THR A 227 -29.55 -2.77 -0.84
CA THR A 227 -30.09 -3.98 -1.49
C THR A 227 -30.72 -3.62 -2.84
N GLY A 228 -30.83 -4.62 -3.74
CA GLY A 228 -31.45 -4.45 -5.05
C GLY A 228 -30.70 -3.44 -5.92
N GLU A 229 -31.43 -2.55 -6.58
CA GLU A 229 -30.87 -1.53 -7.49
C GLU A 229 -30.07 -0.44 -6.75
N ASN A 230 -30.30 -0.27 -5.44
CA ASN A 230 -29.56 0.66 -4.60
C ASN A 230 -28.34 0.02 -3.90
N LYS A 231 -27.93 -1.16 -4.34
CA LYS A 231 -26.77 -1.83 -3.78
C LYS A 231 -25.49 -1.10 -4.24
N ILE A 232 -24.68 -0.70 -3.28
CA ILE A 232 -23.33 -0.17 -3.49
C ILE A 232 -22.33 -1.21 -2.98
N SER A 233 -21.49 -1.70 -3.86
CA SER A 233 -20.38 -2.59 -3.51
C SER A 233 -19.11 -1.77 -3.32
N ILE A 234 -18.31 -2.10 -2.30
CA ILE A 234 -16.97 -1.53 -2.19
C ILE A 234 -16.12 -1.95 -3.42
N PRO A 235 -15.27 -1.07 -3.96
CA PRO A 235 -14.24 -1.51 -4.90
C PRO A 235 -13.35 -2.58 -4.27
N PRO A 236 -12.99 -3.65 -4.99
CA PRO A 236 -11.98 -4.60 -4.53
C PRO A 236 -10.71 -3.87 -4.08
N THR A 237 -10.31 -4.05 -2.84
CA THR A 237 -9.22 -3.28 -2.22
C THR A 237 -8.30 -4.20 -1.42
N LEU A 238 -7.01 -4.02 -1.60
CA LEU A 238 -5.95 -4.51 -0.73
C LEU A 238 -5.18 -3.31 -0.17
N LEU A 239 -5.18 -3.15 1.14
CA LEU A 239 -4.21 -2.32 1.86
C LEU A 239 -3.10 -3.24 2.35
N PHE A 240 -1.85 -2.99 1.93
CA PHE A 240 -0.70 -3.74 2.40
C PHE A 240 0.12 -2.88 3.35
N SER A 241 0.36 -3.36 4.56
CA SER A 241 1.22 -2.70 5.55
C SER A 241 2.54 -3.44 5.66
N LEU A 242 3.64 -2.71 5.76
CA LEU A 242 4.98 -3.26 5.89
C LEU A 242 5.63 -2.77 7.17
N PHE A 243 6.33 -3.68 7.83
CA PHE A 243 7.22 -3.41 8.96
C PHE A 243 8.63 -3.81 8.58
N GLY A 244 9.61 -3.00 8.94
CA GLY A 244 11.00 -3.30 8.64
C GLY A 244 11.98 -2.78 9.67
N ASP A 245 13.11 -3.47 9.75
CA ASP A 245 14.24 -3.11 10.59
C ASP A 245 14.91 -1.83 10.06
N GLN A 246 15.17 -0.87 10.95
CA GLN A 246 16.04 0.29 10.67
C GLN A 246 17.26 0.19 11.57
N PRO A 247 18.42 -0.22 11.04
CA PRO A 247 19.62 -0.43 11.84
C PRO A 247 20.09 0.81 12.59
N ASP A 248 19.90 1.98 11.98
CA ASP A 248 20.25 3.26 12.59
C ASP A 248 19.38 4.39 12.03
N VAL A 249 18.48 4.92 12.86
CA VAL A 249 17.54 5.99 12.47
C VAL A 249 18.22 7.31 12.05
N ARG A 250 19.51 7.48 12.29
CA ARG A 250 20.26 8.65 11.83
C ARG A 250 20.52 8.63 10.33
N TYR A 251 20.36 7.48 9.67
CA TYR A 251 20.52 7.29 8.23
C TYR A 251 19.15 7.12 7.52
N THR A 252 18.13 7.79 8.02
CA THR A 252 16.85 7.89 7.32
C THR A 252 16.85 9.02 6.31
N THR A 253 16.01 8.89 5.30
CA THR A 253 15.70 9.93 4.32
C THR A 253 14.25 10.34 4.39
N THR A 254 13.93 11.51 3.86
CA THR A 254 12.60 12.09 3.80
C THR A 254 12.35 12.66 2.40
N SER A 255 11.11 12.93 2.05
CA SER A 255 10.72 13.42 0.71
C SER A 255 11.13 14.87 0.44
N ASP A 256 11.35 15.69 1.47
CA ASP A 256 11.60 17.12 1.33
C ASP A 256 12.94 17.44 0.64
N LEU A 257 12.85 18.05 -0.54
CA LEU A 257 14.00 18.40 -1.37
C LEU A 257 14.88 19.44 -0.66
N LYS A 258 16.21 19.21 -0.69
CA LYS A 258 17.18 20.09 -0.05
C LYS A 258 17.94 20.93 -1.09
N PRO A 259 18.23 22.21 -0.81
CA PRO A 259 18.97 23.04 -1.76
C PRO A 259 20.31 22.43 -2.16
N GLY A 260 20.66 22.52 -3.46
CA GLY A 260 21.91 22.02 -4.02
C GLY A 260 21.95 20.51 -4.25
N GLU A 261 20.80 19.83 -4.25
CA GLU A 261 20.70 18.44 -4.70
C GLU A 261 20.43 18.35 -6.20
N SER A 262 20.98 17.31 -6.82
CA SER A 262 20.60 16.84 -8.15
C SER A 262 19.58 15.71 -7.99
N LEU A 263 18.51 15.75 -8.78
CA LEU A 263 17.48 14.73 -8.76
C LEU A 263 17.75 13.64 -9.80
N TYR A 264 17.52 12.41 -9.41
CA TYR A 264 17.58 11.24 -10.28
C TYR A 264 16.32 10.40 -10.12
N LEU A 265 15.81 9.87 -11.23
CA LEU A 265 14.75 8.90 -11.23
C LEU A 265 15.34 7.49 -11.21
N VAL A 266 15.03 6.72 -10.18
CA VAL A 266 15.30 5.28 -10.10
C VAL A 266 14.06 4.54 -10.63
N GLY A 267 14.20 3.74 -11.67
CA GLY A 267 13.09 3.05 -12.34
C GLY A 267 12.80 3.62 -13.72
N GLU A 268 11.79 3.07 -14.37
CA GLU A 268 11.42 3.38 -15.75
C GLU A 268 9.99 3.91 -15.82
N SER A 269 9.76 4.99 -16.58
CA SER A 269 8.42 5.44 -16.93
C SER A 269 7.91 4.67 -18.14
N LYS A 270 6.67 4.20 -18.06
CA LYS A 270 5.97 3.51 -19.13
C LYS A 270 4.68 4.26 -19.46
N GLN A 271 4.06 3.89 -20.59
CA GLN A 271 2.76 4.44 -20.97
C GLN A 271 1.63 3.75 -20.19
N GLU A 272 1.62 3.94 -18.86
CA GLU A 272 0.69 3.32 -17.92
C GLU A 272 -0.16 4.40 -17.24
N LEU A 273 -1.23 4.83 -17.93
CA LEU A 273 -2.16 5.86 -17.48
C LEU A 273 -3.53 5.30 -17.07
N GLY A 274 -3.76 4.01 -17.30
CA GLY A 274 -5.04 3.36 -17.00
C GLY A 274 -5.32 3.32 -15.51
N ALA A 275 -6.53 3.73 -15.14
CA ALA A 275 -7.00 3.87 -13.76
C ALA A 275 -6.13 4.78 -12.86
N SER A 276 -5.27 5.62 -13.46
CA SER A 276 -4.50 6.63 -12.74
C SER A 276 -5.39 7.73 -12.16
N GLU A 277 -4.87 8.48 -11.21
CA GLU A 277 -5.56 9.64 -10.65
C GLU A 277 -5.90 10.67 -11.72
N LEU A 278 -5.00 10.85 -12.72
CA LEU A 278 -5.25 11.68 -13.88
C LEU A 278 -6.44 11.17 -14.70
N ALA A 279 -6.52 9.88 -14.99
CA ALA A 279 -7.61 9.29 -15.77
C ALA A 279 -8.96 9.53 -15.11
N PHE A 280 -9.05 9.34 -13.80
CA PHE A 280 -10.27 9.62 -13.04
C PHE A 280 -10.61 11.10 -13.02
N MET A 281 -9.65 11.98 -12.82
CA MET A 281 -9.87 13.43 -12.84
C MET A 281 -10.41 13.89 -14.20
N LEU A 282 -9.84 13.46 -15.30
CA LEU A 282 -10.29 13.83 -16.65
C LEU A 282 -11.68 13.26 -16.94
N LYS A 283 -11.98 12.04 -16.49
CA LYS A 283 -13.32 11.46 -16.61
C LYS A 283 -14.36 12.23 -15.80
N GLU A 284 -14.08 12.55 -14.56
CA GLU A 284 -14.96 13.31 -13.66
C GLU A 284 -15.24 14.73 -14.23
N ASN A 285 -14.26 15.33 -14.88
CA ASN A 285 -14.40 16.62 -15.55
C ASN A 285 -15.08 16.52 -16.93
N GLY A 286 -15.48 15.34 -17.38
CA GLY A 286 -16.13 15.11 -18.68
C GLY A 286 -15.19 15.27 -19.89
N ILE A 287 -13.88 15.28 -19.68
CA ILE A 287 -12.86 15.39 -20.72
C ILE A 287 -12.56 14.02 -21.34
N ALA A 288 -12.46 12.98 -20.52
CA ALA A 288 -12.26 11.61 -20.98
C ALA A 288 -13.55 10.77 -20.84
N SER A 289 -13.79 9.86 -21.79
CA SER A 289 -14.94 8.95 -21.78
C SER A 289 -14.75 7.75 -20.86
N GLY A 290 -13.50 7.38 -20.55
CA GLY A 290 -13.12 6.19 -19.79
C GLY A 290 -11.94 6.44 -18.86
N ILE A 291 -11.49 5.34 -18.24
CA ILE A 291 -10.33 5.32 -17.32
C ILE A 291 -9.09 4.71 -17.94
N GLY A 292 -9.11 4.36 -19.23
CA GLY A 292 -8.04 3.64 -19.92
C GLY A 292 -8.00 2.14 -19.59
N GLY A 293 -7.15 1.40 -20.25
CA GLY A 293 -6.99 -0.05 -20.11
C GLY A 293 -5.61 -0.51 -19.64
N ASN A 294 -4.60 0.36 -19.77
CA ASN A 294 -3.20 0.02 -19.47
C ASN A 294 -2.83 0.37 -18.02
N VAL A 295 -3.24 -0.48 -17.07
CA VAL A 295 -2.94 -0.32 -15.65
C VAL A 295 -1.47 -0.67 -15.36
N PRO A 296 -0.81 0.00 -14.39
CA PRO A 296 0.56 -0.30 -14.00
C PRO A 296 0.78 -1.76 -13.60
N THR A 297 1.89 -2.33 -14.05
CA THR A 297 2.25 -3.73 -13.82
C THR A 297 3.68 -3.88 -13.32
N LEU A 298 3.96 -5.00 -12.65
CA LEU A 298 5.28 -5.34 -12.12
C LEU A 298 5.75 -6.71 -12.67
N PRO A 299 6.25 -6.76 -13.92
CA PRO A 299 6.64 -8.02 -14.55
C PRO A 299 7.87 -8.68 -13.90
N ASP A 300 8.86 -7.90 -13.46
CA ASP A 300 10.15 -8.38 -12.95
C ASP A 300 10.41 -7.90 -11.51
N PRO A 301 9.68 -8.41 -10.51
CA PRO A 301 9.81 -7.95 -9.13
C PRO A 301 11.19 -8.25 -8.53
N GLU A 302 11.85 -9.35 -8.92
CA GLU A 302 13.20 -9.70 -8.44
C GLU A 302 14.24 -8.65 -8.87
N LYS A 303 14.18 -8.20 -10.12
CA LYS A 303 15.04 -7.10 -10.61
C LYS A 303 14.77 -5.81 -9.85
N LYS A 304 13.51 -5.55 -9.54
CA LYS A 304 13.10 -4.37 -8.77
C LYS A 304 13.63 -4.43 -7.34
N LEU A 305 13.56 -5.59 -6.68
CA LEU A 305 14.15 -5.80 -5.36
C LEU A 305 15.65 -5.51 -5.33
N GLN A 306 16.41 -5.88 -6.37
CA GLN A 306 17.84 -5.56 -6.45
C GLN A 306 18.09 -4.04 -6.51
N SER A 307 17.26 -3.32 -7.25
CA SER A 307 17.31 -1.85 -7.30
C SER A 307 17.02 -1.24 -5.93
N TYR A 308 16.00 -1.73 -5.24
CA TYR A 308 15.64 -1.28 -3.89
C TYR A 308 16.73 -1.57 -2.86
N LYS A 309 17.35 -2.75 -2.88
CA LYS A 309 18.50 -3.09 -2.03
C LYS A 309 19.69 -2.18 -2.30
N SER A 310 19.94 -1.82 -3.55
CA SER A 310 21.02 -0.90 -3.92
C SER A 310 20.73 0.52 -3.42
N LEU A 311 19.48 0.97 -3.53
CA LEU A 311 19.07 2.28 -3.03
C LEU A 311 19.15 2.35 -1.50
N SER A 312 18.66 1.35 -0.78
CA SER A 312 18.77 1.28 0.68
C SER A 312 20.25 1.38 1.14
N LYS A 313 21.16 0.68 0.46
CA LYS A 313 22.60 0.80 0.72
C LYS A 313 23.14 2.21 0.46
N ALA A 314 22.70 2.88 -0.62
CA ALA A 314 23.10 4.24 -0.95
C ALA A 314 22.61 5.25 0.11
N ILE A 315 21.40 5.05 0.65
CA ILE A 315 20.87 5.83 1.77
C ILE A 315 21.75 5.63 3.01
N HIS A 316 22.02 4.40 3.42
CA HIS A 316 22.84 4.11 4.59
C HIS A 316 24.29 4.58 4.46
N SER A 317 24.81 4.71 3.24
CA SER A 317 26.13 5.29 3.01
C SER A 317 26.16 6.83 2.98
N GLY A 318 24.99 7.48 3.09
CA GLY A 318 24.84 8.93 3.04
C GLY A 318 24.97 9.54 1.64
N LEU A 319 24.98 8.73 0.59
CA LEU A 319 25.00 9.20 -0.81
C LEU A 319 23.65 9.81 -1.22
N VAL A 320 22.56 9.17 -0.83
CA VAL A 320 21.19 9.66 -1.06
C VAL A 320 20.73 10.37 0.21
N ARG A 321 20.23 11.59 0.07
CA ARG A 321 19.82 12.45 1.18
C ARG A 321 18.33 12.73 1.20
N THR A 322 17.67 12.59 0.06
CA THR A 322 16.24 12.78 -0.14
C THR A 322 15.74 11.64 -1.01
N ALA A 323 14.62 11.06 -0.66
CA ALA A 323 13.98 10.03 -1.45
C ALA A 323 12.45 10.17 -1.33
N HIS A 324 11.75 9.95 -2.44
CA HIS A 324 10.29 9.98 -2.48
C HIS A 324 9.78 9.01 -3.55
N ASP A 325 8.74 8.27 -3.24
CA ASP A 325 8.14 7.36 -4.20
C ASP A 325 7.34 8.11 -5.28
N CYS A 326 7.08 7.42 -6.39
CA CYS A 326 6.19 7.94 -7.43
C CYS A 326 4.93 7.07 -7.44
N SER A 327 3.85 7.57 -6.86
CA SER A 327 2.53 6.94 -6.80
C SER A 327 1.49 7.75 -7.57
N GLU A 328 0.35 8.10 -6.98
CA GLU A 328 -0.73 8.83 -7.64
C GLU A 328 -0.27 10.16 -8.22
N GLY A 329 -0.63 10.38 -9.47
CA GLY A 329 -0.25 11.57 -10.23
C GLY A 329 1.20 11.57 -10.75
N GLY A 330 1.93 10.46 -10.55
CA GLY A 330 3.23 10.21 -11.17
C GLY A 330 4.35 11.15 -10.72
N ILE A 331 5.34 11.34 -11.58
CA ILE A 331 6.53 12.18 -11.31
C ILE A 331 6.14 13.64 -11.07
N ALA A 332 5.13 14.15 -11.77
CA ALA A 332 4.71 15.54 -11.65
C ALA A 332 4.25 15.88 -10.22
N VAL A 333 3.44 15.01 -9.61
CA VAL A 333 2.99 15.17 -8.23
C VAL A 333 4.15 14.93 -7.26
N ALA A 334 4.89 13.84 -7.41
CA ALA A 334 6.01 13.51 -6.51
C ALA A 334 7.02 14.65 -6.39
N ILE A 335 7.43 15.27 -7.51
CA ILE A 335 8.36 16.42 -7.47
C ILE A 335 7.70 17.65 -6.84
N ALA A 336 6.42 17.91 -7.11
CA ALA A 336 5.71 19.01 -6.48
C ALA A 336 5.67 18.86 -4.96
N GLU A 337 5.41 17.67 -4.46
CA GLU A 337 5.41 17.33 -3.03
C GLU A 337 6.79 17.50 -2.40
N MET A 338 7.86 17.04 -3.08
CA MET A 338 9.24 17.27 -2.65
C MET A 338 9.58 18.76 -2.55
N CYS A 339 9.13 19.56 -3.52
CA CYS A 339 9.33 21.02 -3.52
C CYS A 339 8.52 21.69 -2.40
N ILE A 340 7.27 21.28 -2.17
CA ILE A 340 6.42 21.77 -1.09
C ILE A 340 7.07 21.50 0.26
N GLY A 341 7.49 20.27 0.52
CA GLY A 341 8.17 19.90 1.77
C GLY A 341 9.49 20.65 1.96
N GLY A 342 10.30 20.77 0.92
CA GLY A 342 11.61 21.43 0.96
C GLY A 342 11.58 22.95 0.90
N ARG A 343 10.41 23.58 0.62
CA ARG A 343 10.30 25.03 0.36
C ARG A 343 11.31 25.51 -0.71
N THR A 344 11.53 24.67 -1.72
CA THR A 344 12.46 24.95 -2.82
C THR A 344 11.82 24.59 -4.16
N GLY A 345 12.33 25.12 -5.24
CA GLY A 345 11.92 24.77 -6.60
C GLY A 345 12.83 23.71 -7.21
N ALA A 346 12.37 23.09 -8.27
CA ALA A 346 13.15 22.19 -9.11
C ALA A 346 12.97 22.56 -10.60
N ALA A 347 14.04 22.48 -11.38
CA ALA A 347 14.00 22.46 -12.83
C ALA A 347 14.26 21.00 -13.25
N ILE A 348 13.31 20.42 -13.98
CA ILE A 348 13.36 19.00 -14.36
C ILE A 348 13.38 18.87 -15.88
N ASP A 349 14.14 17.90 -16.34
CA ASP A 349 14.11 17.38 -17.69
C ASP A 349 13.52 15.96 -17.61
N VAL A 350 12.38 15.75 -18.23
CA VAL A 350 11.70 14.44 -18.25
C VAL A 350 12.08 13.61 -19.46
N ASP A 351 12.88 14.13 -20.37
CA ASP A 351 13.42 13.36 -21.47
C ASP A 351 14.39 12.29 -20.97
N GLY A 352 14.19 11.07 -21.41
CA GLY A 352 14.97 9.93 -20.91
C GLY A 352 14.68 8.66 -21.72
N PRO A 353 15.37 7.57 -21.43
CA PRO A 353 15.15 6.30 -22.11
C PRO A 353 13.73 5.77 -21.87
N GLY A 354 13.23 5.00 -22.83
CA GLY A 354 11.90 4.37 -22.79
C GLY A 354 10.94 4.95 -23.81
N GLU A 355 9.84 4.22 -24.04
CA GLU A 355 8.85 4.52 -25.09
C GLU A 355 7.70 5.42 -24.58
N ALA A 356 7.66 5.80 -23.31
CA ALA A 356 6.64 6.67 -22.78
C ALA A 356 6.72 8.07 -23.41
N ASP A 357 5.59 8.61 -23.83
CA ASP A 357 5.44 10.00 -24.23
C ASP A 357 5.45 10.94 -23.00
N LEU A 358 5.28 12.25 -23.22
CA LEU A 358 5.26 13.23 -22.13
C LEU A 358 4.20 12.93 -21.07
N TRP A 359 3.03 12.42 -21.46
CA TRP A 359 1.97 12.05 -20.55
C TRP A 359 2.33 10.87 -19.66
N GLY A 360 2.86 9.80 -20.27
CA GLY A 360 3.34 8.63 -19.52
C GLY A 360 4.52 8.96 -18.61
N ARG A 361 5.40 9.88 -19.02
CA ARG A 361 6.53 10.32 -18.20
C ARG A 361 6.11 11.14 -16.99
N LEU A 362 5.25 12.15 -17.19
CA LEU A 362 4.81 13.04 -16.11
C LEU A 362 3.76 12.41 -15.20
N TRP A 363 2.74 11.81 -15.79
CA TRP A 363 1.49 11.45 -15.11
C TRP A 363 1.24 9.95 -15.01
N GLY A 364 2.02 9.12 -15.73
CA GLY A 364 1.95 7.67 -15.59
C GLY A 364 2.33 7.26 -14.16
N GLU A 365 1.66 6.23 -13.66
CA GLU A 365 1.83 5.72 -12.29
C GLU A 365 2.63 4.40 -12.28
N SER A 366 3.58 4.25 -13.23
CA SER A 366 4.40 3.04 -13.37
C SER A 366 5.09 2.65 -12.06
N LEU A 367 4.96 1.38 -11.69
CA LEU A 367 5.47 0.86 -10.44
C LEU A 367 7.01 0.86 -10.38
N GLY A 368 7.53 0.86 -9.17
CA GLY A 368 8.96 0.74 -8.92
C GLY A 368 9.78 1.99 -9.22
N ARG A 369 9.17 3.18 -9.22
CA ARG A 369 9.88 4.45 -9.42
C ARG A 369 10.05 5.20 -8.11
N ILE A 370 11.27 5.73 -7.91
CA ILE A 370 11.63 6.57 -6.76
C ILE A 370 12.45 7.74 -7.27
N ILE A 371 12.14 8.94 -6.80
CA ILE A 371 12.98 10.13 -7.03
C ILE A 371 13.95 10.23 -5.87
N VAL A 372 15.22 10.43 -6.18
CA VAL A 372 16.28 10.57 -5.18
C VAL A 372 17.04 11.87 -5.37
N GLY A 373 17.36 12.52 -4.26
CA GLY A 373 18.21 13.69 -4.19
C GLY A 373 19.62 13.31 -3.74
N VAL A 374 20.61 13.74 -4.52
CA VAL A 374 22.03 13.49 -4.26
C VAL A 374 22.75 14.82 -4.22
N LYS A 375 23.61 15.02 -3.22
CA LYS A 375 24.42 16.23 -3.13
C LYS A 375 25.34 16.33 -4.35
N GLN A 376 25.34 17.46 -5.04
CA GLN A 376 26.31 17.69 -6.10
C GLN A 376 27.74 17.65 -5.51
N SER A 377 28.61 16.84 -6.10
CA SER A 377 30.05 16.93 -5.84
C SER A 377 30.54 18.20 -6.48
N ASN A 378 31.21 19.06 -5.70
CA ASN A 378 31.93 20.22 -6.21
C ASN A 378 33.00 19.80 -7.21
#